data_f07c0ae1ff136ba4c6d198330296b551
#
_entry.id   f07c0ae1ff136ba4c6d198330296b551
#
_cell.length_a   1.000
_cell.length_b   1.000
_cell.length_c   1.000
_cell.angle_alpha   90.00
_cell.angle_beta   90.00
_cell.angle_gamma   90.00
#
_symmetry.space_group_name_H-M   'P 1'
#
loop_
_entity.id
_entity.type
_entity.pdbx_description
1 polymer ?
#
loop_
_entity_poly.entity_id
_entity_poly.type
_entity_poly.pdbx_seq_one_letter_code
_entity_poly.pdbx_strand_id
1 'polypeptide(L)'
;MHTLVRVKNAYTVMTICLIALGAALLFAPQLGLRTLCVVYGVFLIVYGVTKLSGYFAKDLFQLAFQFDLALGIVSIVLGIIIIKKTEYIIEILSTAIGIFMLVDGAFKIQTAVEAKRFAIERWWLILVMSFVVAFVGILLLVTPFETAGMIVRLIGLNLSLDGILNLFVVRNTVETIRRNTKWEI
;
A
#
# COMPACT_ATOMS: atom_id res chain seq x y z
N MET A 1 -18.76 -29.43 12.77
CA MET A 1 -19.29 -28.94 11.50
C MET A 1 -19.57 -27.45 11.45
N HIS A 2 -20.17 -26.82 12.48
CA HIS A 2 -20.46 -25.39 12.48
C HIS A 2 -19.23 -24.48 12.35
N THR A 3 -18.06 -24.85 12.89
CA THR A 3 -16.83 -24.06 12.83
C THR A 3 -16.25 -24.00 11.41
N LEU A 4 -16.27 -25.10 10.68
CA LEU A 4 -15.79 -25.18 9.28
C LEU A 4 -16.65 -24.31 8.34
N VAL A 5 -17.97 -24.29 8.55
CA VAL A 5 -18.88 -23.45 7.77
C VAL A 5 -18.65 -21.96 8.04
N ARG A 6 -18.40 -21.58 9.30
CA ARG A 6 -18.07 -20.17 9.66
C ARG A 6 -16.75 -19.73 9.05
N VAL A 7 -15.71 -20.55 9.13
CA VAL A 7 -14.40 -20.24 8.52
C VAL A 7 -14.52 -20.09 7.00
N LYS A 8 -15.24 -21.01 6.34
CA LYS A 8 -15.53 -20.91 4.90
C LYS A 8 -16.22 -19.59 4.54
N ASN A 9 -17.28 -19.25 5.25
CA ASN A 9 -18.03 -18.03 4.96
C ASN A 9 -17.19 -16.76 5.20
N ALA A 10 -16.40 -16.71 6.28
CA ALA A 10 -15.48 -15.63 6.54
C ALA A 10 -14.43 -15.48 5.43
N TYR A 11 -13.84 -16.58 4.98
CA TYR A 11 -12.90 -16.59 3.87
C TYR A 11 -13.54 -16.14 2.55
N THR A 12 -14.75 -16.59 2.26
CA THR A 12 -15.49 -16.19 1.05
C THR A 12 -15.81 -14.70 1.06
N VAL A 13 -16.26 -14.17 2.20
CA VAL A 13 -16.54 -12.73 2.36
C VAL A 13 -15.26 -11.92 2.17
N MET A 14 -14.17 -12.32 2.83
CA MET A 14 -12.86 -11.66 2.69
C MET A 14 -12.41 -11.65 1.22
N THR A 15 -12.54 -12.77 0.52
CA THR A 15 -12.15 -12.90 -0.89
C THR A 15 -12.99 -12.01 -1.81
N ILE A 16 -14.31 -11.94 -1.57
CA ILE A 16 -15.20 -11.04 -2.32
C ILE A 16 -14.82 -9.58 -2.06
N CYS A 17 -14.52 -9.21 -0.80
CA CYS A 17 -14.04 -7.88 -0.46
C CYS A 17 -12.72 -7.53 -1.17
N LEU A 18 -11.78 -8.49 -1.26
CA LEU A 18 -10.52 -8.31 -1.98
C LEU A 18 -10.74 -8.06 -3.48
N ILE A 19 -11.62 -8.85 -4.11
CA ILE A 19 -11.97 -8.67 -5.52
C ILE A 19 -12.63 -7.31 -5.75
N ALA A 20 -13.59 -6.94 -4.90
CA ALA A 20 -14.28 -5.65 -4.99
C ALA A 20 -13.32 -4.46 -4.82
N LEU A 21 -12.41 -4.55 -3.82
CA LEU A 21 -11.39 -3.53 -3.59
C LEU A 21 -10.40 -3.44 -4.77
N GLY A 22 -9.93 -4.59 -5.26
CA GLY A 22 -9.04 -4.65 -6.42
C GLY A 22 -9.69 -4.06 -7.67
N ALA A 23 -10.95 -4.40 -7.93
CA ALA A 23 -11.71 -3.81 -9.03
C ALA A 23 -11.90 -2.30 -8.86
N ALA A 24 -12.22 -1.81 -7.66
CA ALA A 24 -12.35 -0.38 -7.39
C ALA A 24 -11.04 0.37 -7.66
N LEU A 25 -9.89 -0.17 -7.24
CA LEU A 25 -8.57 0.42 -7.50
C LEU A 25 -8.18 0.37 -8.98
N LEU A 26 -8.61 -0.65 -9.70
CA LEU A 26 -8.33 -0.82 -11.13
C LEU A 26 -9.10 0.20 -11.98
N PHE A 27 -10.39 0.39 -11.70
CA PHE A 27 -11.25 1.30 -12.48
C PHE A 27 -11.15 2.76 -12.04
N ALA A 28 -10.92 3.01 -10.75
CA ALA A 28 -10.86 4.35 -10.16
C ALA A 28 -9.63 4.55 -9.25
N PRO A 29 -8.39 4.47 -9.80
CA PRO A 29 -7.16 4.56 -9.00
C PRO A 29 -7.04 5.89 -8.27
N GLN A 30 -7.53 6.97 -8.85
CA GLN A 30 -7.51 8.30 -8.25
C GLN A 30 -8.37 8.39 -6.98
N LEU A 31 -9.52 7.67 -6.97
CA LEU A 31 -10.34 7.57 -5.76
C LEU A 31 -9.59 6.81 -4.65
N GLY A 32 -8.86 5.75 -5.00
CA GLY A 32 -8.02 5.02 -4.04
C GLY A 32 -6.94 5.92 -3.41
N LEU A 33 -6.20 6.67 -4.22
CA LEU A 33 -5.19 7.61 -3.75
C LEU A 33 -5.80 8.71 -2.87
N ARG A 34 -6.91 9.31 -3.29
CA ARG A 34 -7.61 10.33 -2.50
C ARG A 34 -8.11 9.77 -1.17
N THR A 35 -8.70 8.58 -1.18
CA THR A 35 -9.21 7.94 0.03
C THR A 35 -8.09 7.68 1.03
N LEU A 36 -6.94 7.19 0.58
CA LEU A 36 -5.77 7.00 1.44
C LEU A 36 -5.29 8.31 2.07
N CYS A 37 -5.21 9.39 1.30
CA CYS A 37 -4.84 10.71 1.83
C CYS A 37 -5.86 11.23 2.84
N VAL A 38 -7.17 11.07 2.56
CA VAL A 38 -8.23 11.49 3.49
C VAL A 38 -8.17 10.69 4.79
N VAL A 39 -8.04 9.37 4.72
CA VAL A 39 -7.93 8.50 5.90
C VAL A 39 -6.70 8.89 6.73
N TYR A 40 -5.56 9.09 6.09
CA TYR A 40 -4.33 9.51 6.77
C TYR A 40 -4.46 10.92 7.38
N GLY A 41 -5.08 11.86 6.66
CA GLY A 41 -5.34 13.20 7.16
C GLY A 41 -6.28 13.22 8.37
N VAL A 42 -7.35 12.43 8.34
CA VAL A 42 -8.25 12.24 9.50
C VAL A 42 -7.50 11.63 10.67
N PHE A 43 -6.67 10.60 10.43
CA PHE A 43 -5.84 10.00 11.47
C PHE A 43 -4.92 11.03 12.14
N LEU A 44 -4.26 11.89 11.36
CA LEU A 44 -3.41 12.96 11.90
C LEU A 44 -4.20 13.99 12.72
N ILE A 45 -5.42 14.33 12.30
CA ILE A 45 -6.28 15.23 13.08
C ILE A 45 -6.67 14.60 14.42
N VAL A 46 -7.11 13.34 14.41
CA VAL A 46 -7.46 12.61 15.62
C VAL A 46 -6.25 12.49 16.55
N TYR A 47 -5.09 12.13 16.01
CA TYR A 47 -3.84 12.07 16.76
C TYR A 47 -3.49 13.42 17.37
N GLY A 48 -3.59 14.51 16.60
CA GLY A 48 -3.32 15.86 17.09
C GLY A 48 -4.29 16.30 18.19
N VAL A 49 -5.57 16.00 18.06
CA VAL A 49 -6.58 16.27 19.10
C VAL A 49 -6.28 15.49 20.39
N THR A 50 -5.87 14.22 20.25
CA THR A 50 -5.50 13.39 21.42
C THR A 50 -4.27 13.98 22.14
N LYS A 51 -3.27 14.44 21.38
CA LYS A 51 -2.08 15.10 21.95
C LYS A 51 -2.43 16.41 22.66
N LEU A 52 -3.30 17.22 22.06
CA LEU A 52 -3.79 18.46 22.70
C LEU A 52 -4.56 18.17 23.98
N SER A 53 -5.44 17.17 23.96
CA SER A 53 -6.21 16.81 25.16
C SER A 53 -5.30 16.32 26.28
N GLY A 54 -4.23 15.57 25.96
CA GLY A 54 -3.20 15.16 26.91
C GLY A 54 -2.45 16.33 27.54
N TYR A 55 -2.12 17.35 26.74
CA TYR A 55 -1.44 18.56 27.24
C TYR A 55 -2.32 19.36 28.21
N PHE A 56 -3.63 19.44 27.96
CA PHE A 56 -4.57 20.15 28.84
C PHE A 56 -5.04 19.33 30.04
N ALA A 57 -4.78 18.03 30.06
CA ALA A 57 -5.01 17.20 31.25
C ALA A 57 -3.97 17.59 32.31
N LYS A 58 -4.44 18.17 33.42
CA LYS A 58 -3.59 18.61 34.53
C LYS A 58 -3.10 17.39 35.35
N ASP A 59 -2.18 16.61 34.80
CA ASP A 59 -1.59 15.47 35.48
C ASP A 59 -0.13 15.73 35.89
N LEU A 60 0.33 15.01 36.95
CA LEU A 60 1.69 15.10 37.50
C LEU A 60 2.80 14.78 36.48
N PHE A 61 2.47 14.25 35.31
CA PHE A 61 3.37 13.92 34.21
C PHE A 61 3.57 15.04 33.18
N GLN A 62 3.17 16.28 33.49
CA GLN A 62 3.21 17.43 32.57
C GLN A 62 4.59 17.69 31.96
N LEU A 63 5.68 17.32 32.64
CA LEU A 63 7.04 17.44 32.10
C LEU A 63 7.31 16.44 30.93
N ALA A 64 6.65 15.30 30.89
CA ALA A 64 6.79 14.31 29.82
C ALA A 64 6.03 14.73 28.54
N PHE A 65 5.05 15.59 28.66
CA PHE A 65 4.14 16.02 27.58
C PHE A 65 4.38 17.44 27.07
N GLN A 66 5.51 18.07 27.41
CA GLN A 66 5.81 19.46 27.04
C GLN A 66 5.83 19.71 25.51
N PHE A 67 6.14 18.67 24.70
CA PHE A 67 6.14 18.76 23.24
C PHE A 67 4.78 18.38 22.61
N ASP A 68 3.83 17.89 23.39
CA ASP A 68 2.55 17.40 22.87
C ASP A 68 1.67 18.51 22.33
N LEU A 69 1.79 19.72 22.85
CA LEU A 69 1.11 20.90 22.32
C LEU A 69 1.58 21.22 20.90
N ALA A 70 2.88 21.31 20.69
CA ALA A 70 3.45 21.62 19.37
C ALA A 70 3.13 20.50 18.36
N LEU A 71 3.34 19.24 18.76
CA LEU A 71 3.03 18.08 17.94
C LEU A 71 1.54 17.98 17.62
N GLY A 72 0.66 18.27 18.58
CA GLY A 72 -0.78 18.28 18.40
C GLY A 72 -1.21 19.32 17.35
N ILE A 73 -0.75 20.56 17.48
CA ILE A 73 -1.06 21.65 16.54
C ILE A 73 -0.53 21.31 15.14
N VAL A 74 0.75 20.92 15.03
CA VAL A 74 1.37 20.55 13.75
C VAL A 74 0.63 19.40 13.08
N SER A 75 0.26 18.35 13.83
CA SER A 75 -0.48 17.19 13.29
C SER A 75 -1.85 17.57 12.76
N ILE A 76 -2.60 18.43 13.47
CA ILE A 76 -3.91 18.92 13.00
C ILE A 76 -3.74 19.75 11.72
N VAL A 77 -2.79 20.68 11.70
CA VAL A 77 -2.54 21.54 10.52
C VAL A 77 -2.15 20.69 9.32
N LEU A 78 -1.22 19.75 9.51
CA LEU A 78 -0.82 18.81 8.45
C LEU A 78 -2.00 17.96 7.96
N GLY A 79 -2.82 17.41 8.87
CA GLY A 79 -4.00 16.64 8.52
C GLY A 79 -4.99 17.44 7.66
N ILE A 80 -5.24 18.69 8.00
CA ILE A 80 -6.10 19.59 7.22
C ILE A 80 -5.50 19.88 5.85
N ILE A 81 -4.19 20.15 5.77
CA ILE A 81 -3.49 20.40 4.51
C ILE A 81 -3.59 19.17 3.58
N ILE A 82 -3.34 17.97 4.11
CA ILE A 82 -3.42 16.72 3.35
C ILE A 82 -4.81 16.50 2.77
N ILE A 83 -5.87 16.75 3.56
CA ILE A 83 -7.24 16.60 3.07
C ILE A 83 -7.59 17.65 2.01
N LYS A 84 -7.19 18.90 2.21
CA LYS A 84 -7.52 20.00 1.28
C LYS A 84 -6.68 19.99 0.01
N LYS A 85 -5.42 19.56 0.09
CA LYS A 85 -4.43 19.60 -1.00
C LYS A 85 -3.95 18.20 -1.39
N THR A 86 -4.85 17.24 -1.41
CA THR A 86 -4.56 15.83 -1.68
C THR A 86 -3.75 15.63 -2.96
N GLU A 87 -4.09 16.31 -4.05
CA GLU A 87 -3.39 16.16 -5.34
C GLU A 87 -1.92 16.60 -5.23
N TYR A 88 -1.65 17.76 -4.61
CA TYR A 88 -0.29 18.21 -4.38
C TYR A 88 0.53 17.27 -3.47
N ILE A 89 -0.11 16.69 -2.47
CA ILE A 89 0.56 15.73 -1.58
C ILE A 89 0.93 14.46 -2.35
N ILE A 90 0.02 13.94 -3.19
CA ILE A 90 0.30 12.78 -4.05
C ILE A 90 1.46 13.12 -5.01
N GLU A 91 1.45 14.29 -5.62
CA GLU A 91 2.48 14.75 -6.54
C GLU A 91 3.86 14.84 -5.86
N ILE A 92 3.95 15.46 -4.69
CA ILE A 92 5.19 15.57 -3.91
C ILE A 92 5.70 14.19 -3.51
N LEU A 93 4.84 13.32 -2.98
CA LEU A 93 5.23 11.96 -2.59
C LEU A 93 5.69 11.12 -3.78
N SER A 94 4.97 11.19 -4.90
CA SER A 94 5.34 10.49 -6.13
C SER A 94 6.67 10.97 -6.67
N THR A 95 6.92 12.28 -6.66
CA THR A 95 8.20 12.87 -7.06
C THR A 95 9.34 12.41 -6.15
N ALA A 96 9.13 12.42 -4.83
CA ALA A 96 10.13 11.92 -3.88
C ALA A 96 10.45 10.44 -4.13
N ILE A 97 9.43 9.60 -4.30
CA ILE A 97 9.59 8.17 -4.64
C ILE A 97 10.34 8.03 -5.97
N GLY A 98 10.02 8.85 -6.99
CA GLY A 98 10.70 8.87 -8.29
C GLY A 98 12.20 9.12 -8.16
N ILE A 99 12.60 10.09 -7.33
CA ILE A 99 14.01 10.36 -7.03
C ILE A 99 14.68 9.14 -6.39
N PHE A 100 14.04 8.54 -5.38
CA PHE A 100 14.59 7.34 -4.74
C PHE A 100 14.71 6.16 -5.72
N MET A 101 13.74 5.97 -6.61
CA MET A 101 13.81 4.92 -7.64
C MET A 101 14.93 5.16 -8.65
N LEU A 102 15.23 6.41 -9.01
CA LEU A 102 16.37 6.73 -9.87
C LEU A 102 17.70 6.39 -9.20
N VAL A 103 17.85 6.75 -7.93
CA VAL A 103 19.05 6.42 -7.15
C VAL A 103 19.19 4.90 -7.02
N ASP A 104 18.12 4.18 -6.69
CA ASP A 104 18.12 2.71 -6.62
C ASP A 104 18.46 2.07 -7.98
N GLY A 105 17.89 2.60 -9.08
CA GLY A 105 18.22 2.17 -10.44
C GLY A 105 19.71 2.35 -10.77
N ALA A 106 20.29 3.49 -10.39
CA ALA A 106 21.72 3.74 -10.59
C ALA A 106 22.60 2.76 -9.81
N PHE A 107 22.29 2.49 -8.54
CA PHE A 107 23.00 1.48 -7.74
C PHE A 107 22.87 0.07 -8.34
N LYS A 108 21.69 -0.29 -8.84
CA LYS A 108 21.47 -1.59 -9.48
C LYS A 108 22.21 -1.72 -10.81
N ILE A 109 22.35 -0.64 -11.58
CA ILE A 109 23.22 -0.63 -12.79
C ILE A 109 24.67 -0.89 -12.38
N GLN A 110 25.18 -0.23 -11.35
CA GLN A 110 26.50 -0.48 -10.82
C GLN A 110 26.66 -1.95 -10.41
N THR A 111 25.71 -2.49 -9.66
CA THR A 111 25.71 -3.90 -9.25
C THR A 111 25.70 -4.85 -10.44
N ALA A 112 24.96 -4.54 -11.52
CA ALA A 112 24.96 -5.35 -12.74
C ALA A 112 26.33 -5.35 -13.44
N VAL A 113 27.01 -4.20 -13.48
CA VAL A 113 28.38 -4.08 -14.05
C VAL A 113 29.37 -4.89 -13.22
N GLU A 114 29.28 -4.84 -11.89
CA GLU A 114 30.13 -5.64 -11.00
C GLU A 114 29.83 -7.13 -11.16
N ALA A 115 28.56 -7.54 -11.22
CA ALA A 115 28.15 -8.92 -11.46
C ALA A 115 28.74 -9.47 -12.77
N LYS A 116 28.79 -8.62 -13.83
CA LYS A 116 29.47 -8.98 -15.09
C LYS A 116 30.96 -9.21 -14.90
N ARG A 117 31.64 -8.37 -14.09
CA ARG A 117 33.08 -8.52 -13.81
C ARG A 117 33.37 -9.81 -13.03
N PHE A 118 32.47 -10.25 -12.18
CA PHE A 118 32.55 -11.52 -11.44
C PHE A 118 32.04 -12.73 -12.22
N ALA A 119 31.81 -12.59 -13.55
CA ALA A 119 31.33 -13.65 -14.45
C ALA A 119 30.01 -14.32 -13.98
N ILE A 120 29.12 -13.59 -13.31
CA ILE A 120 27.80 -14.08 -12.93
C ILE A 120 26.95 -14.21 -14.20
N GLU A 121 26.48 -15.42 -14.51
CA GLU A 121 25.78 -15.72 -15.78
C GLU A 121 24.55 -14.85 -16.05
N ARG A 122 23.85 -14.41 -15.00
CA ARG A 122 22.58 -13.67 -15.13
C ARG A 122 22.70 -12.16 -14.87
N TRP A 123 23.88 -11.57 -15.01
CA TRP A 123 24.11 -10.12 -14.81
C TRP A 123 23.17 -9.24 -15.64
N TRP A 124 22.81 -9.69 -16.82
CA TRP A 124 21.92 -8.95 -17.73
C TRP A 124 20.50 -8.79 -17.19
N LEU A 125 19.98 -9.74 -16.38
CA LEU A 125 18.68 -9.62 -15.73
C LEU A 125 18.68 -8.45 -14.74
N ILE A 126 19.76 -8.31 -13.97
CA ILE A 126 19.91 -7.19 -13.02
C ILE A 126 19.92 -5.87 -13.79
N LEU A 127 20.62 -5.83 -14.93
CA LEU A 127 20.71 -4.65 -15.78
C LEU A 127 19.33 -4.25 -16.34
N VAL A 128 18.59 -5.22 -16.90
CA VAL A 128 17.24 -4.97 -17.44
C VAL A 128 16.31 -4.45 -16.35
N MET A 129 16.31 -5.10 -15.17
CA MET A 129 15.49 -4.65 -14.02
C MET A 129 15.89 -3.26 -13.55
N SER A 130 17.18 -2.91 -13.58
CA SER A 130 17.66 -1.57 -13.24
C SER A 130 17.10 -0.51 -14.19
N PHE A 131 17.08 -0.79 -15.48
CA PHE A 131 16.49 0.11 -16.46
C PHE A 131 14.97 0.27 -16.27
N VAL A 132 14.26 -0.80 -15.96
CA VAL A 132 12.82 -0.73 -15.66
C VAL A 132 12.57 0.15 -14.44
N VAL A 133 13.33 -0.02 -13.36
CA VAL A 133 13.20 0.80 -12.15
C VAL A 133 13.51 2.27 -12.44
N ALA A 134 14.61 2.54 -13.15
CA ALA A 134 14.98 3.89 -13.52
C ALA A 134 13.92 4.55 -14.44
N PHE A 135 13.38 3.81 -15.39
CA PHE A 135 12.32 4.29 -16.28
C PHE A 135 11.05 4.68 -15.51
N VAL A 136 10.61 3.83 -14.57
CA VAL A 136 9.47 4.15 -13.69
C VAL A 136 9.77 5.37 -12.83
N GLY A 137 11.01 5.49 -12.32
CA GLY A 137 11.47 6.67 -11.60
C GLY A 137 11.36 7.96 -12.43
N ILE A 138 11.77 7.92 -13.71
CA ILE A 138 11.62 9.06 -14.63
C ILE A 138 10.15 9.40 -14.85
N LEU A 139 9.29 8.40 -15.07
CA LEU A 139 7.85 8.62 -15.23
C LEU A 139 7.22 9.29 -14.00
N LEU A 140 7.64 8.88 -12.79
CA LEU A 140 7.17 9.51 -11.54
C LEU A 140 7.63 10.96 -11.40
N LEU A 141 8.74 11.36 -12.02
CA LEU A 141 9.19 12.75 -12.05
C LEU A 141 8.45 13.60 -13.09
N VAL A 142 8.17 13.03 -14.27
CA VAL A 142 7.55 13.75 -15.40
C VAL A 142 6.04 13.85 -15.23
N THR A 143 5.38 12.77 -14.82
CA THR A 143 3.92 12.69 -14.66
C THR A 143 3.58 12.02 -13.31
N PRO A 144 3.86 12.68 -12.17
CA PRO A 144 3.80 12.04 -10.87
C PRO A 144 2.40 11.53 -10.52
N PHE A 145 1.37 12.31 -10.78
CA PHE A 145 -0.01 11.93 -10.44
C PHE A 145 -0.55 10.79 -11.32
N GLU A 146 -0.27 10.82 -12.62
CA GLU A 146 -0.71 9.78 -13.57
C GLU A 146 0.02 8.47 -13.32
N THR A 147 1.32 8.53 -13.11
CA THR A 147 2.16 7.35 -12.83
C THR A 147 1.78 6.71 -11.50
N ALA A 148 1.51 7.51 -10.45
CA ALA A 148 0.97 6.99 -9.19
C ALA A 148 -0.37 6.26 -9.42
N GLY A 149 -1.25 6.81 -10.25
CA GLY A 149 -2.49 6.16 -10.66
C GLY A 149 -2.27 4.84 -11.40
N MET A 150 -1.27 4.74 -12.27
CA MET A 150 -0.90 3.50 -12.96
C MET A 150 -0.41 2.43 -11.98
N ILE A 151 0.42 2.80 -11.02
CA ILE A 151 0.89 1.88 -9.97
C ILE A 151 -0.29 1.34 -9.15
N VAL A 152 -1.23 2.20 -8.77
CA VAL A 152 -2.44 1.78 -8.05
C VAL A 152 -3.31 0.84 -8.87
N ARG A 153 -3.41 1.04 -10.20
CA ARG A 153 -4.10 0.09 -11.10
C ARG A 153 -3.43 -1.28 -11.11
N LEU A 154 -2.09 -1.33 -11.16
CA LEU A 154 -1.35 -2.60 -11.11
C LEU A 154 -1.57 -3.33 -9.77
N ILE A 155 -1.60 -2.59 -8.66
CA ILE A 155 -1.93 -3.14 -7.34
C ILE A 155 -3.38 -3.67 -7.34
N GLY A 156 -4.32 -2.94 -7.90
CA GLY A 156 -5.72 -3.36 -8.04
C GLY A 156 -5.88 -4.63 -8.87
N LEU A 157 -5.14 -4.73 -9.97
CA LEU A 157 -5.11 -5.93 -10.81
C LEU A 157 -4.58 -7.13 -10.03
N ASN A 158 -3.45 -6.99 -9.35
CA ASN A 158 -2.86 -8.05 -8.54
C ASN A 158 -3.83 -8.50 -7.44
N LEU A 159 -4.42 -7.56 -6.70
CA LEU A 159 -5.39 -7.84 -5.65
C LEU A 159 -6.64 -8.58 -6.17
N SER A 160 -7.11 -8.21 -7.37
CA SER A 160 -8.23 -8.89 -8.04
C SER A 160 -7.88 -10.32 -8.42
N LEU A 161 -6.68 -10.54 -8.98
CA LEU A 161 -6.18 -11.87 -9.34
C LEU A 161 -6.03 -12.76 -8.10
N ASP A 162 -5.43 -12.25 -7.03
CA ASP A 162 -5.29 -12.95 -5.76
C ASP A 162 -6.66 -13.32 -5.17
N GLY A 163 -7.61 -12.40 -5.23
CA GLY A 163 -8.98 -12.65 -4.83
C GLY A 163 -9.63 -13.78 -5.63
N ILE A 164 -9.51 -13.76 -6.96
CA ILE A 164 -10.06 -14.81 -7.84
C ILE A 164 -9.40 -16.15 -7.55
N LEU A 165 -8.09 -16.21 -7.43
CA LEU A 165 -7.35 -17.43 -7.09
C LEU A 165 -7.77 -18.00 -5.74
N ASN A 166 -7.88 -17.16 -4.72
CA ASN A 166 -8.33 -17.56 -3.39
C ASN A 166 -9.77 -18.11 -3.42
N LEU A 167 -10.67 -17.49 -4.20
CA LEU A 167 -12.04 -17.99 -4.37
C LEU A 167 -12.04 -19.37 -5.01
N PHE A 168 -11.20 -19.59 -6.03
CA PHE A 168 -11.06 -20.87 -6.70
C PHE A 168 -10.51 -21.95 -5.75
N VAL A 169 -9.48 -21.63 -4.98
CA VAL A 169 -8.90 -22.56 -3.98
C VAL A 169 -9.94 -22.94 -2.92
N VAL A 170 -10.65 -21.95 -2.35
CA VAL A 170 -11.68 -22.22 -1.32
C VAL A 170 -12.80 -23.13 -1.88
N ARG A 171 -13.24 -22.89 -3.11
CA ARG A 171 -14.26 -23.71 -3.76
C ARG A 171 -13.79 -25.15 -3.94
N ASN A 172 -12.62 -25.34 -4.52
CA ASN A 172 -12.07 -26.68 -4.82
C ASN A 172 -11.73 -27.47 -3.55
N THR A 173 -11.14 -26.80 -2.54
CA THR A 173 -10.79 -27.47 -1.28
C THR A 173 -12.03 -27.95 -0.54
N VAL A 174 -13.10 -27.14 -0.50
CA VAL A 174 -14.36 -27.55 0.13
C VAL A 174 -15.04 -28.70 -0.61
N GLU A 175 -14.96 -28.71 -1.93
CA GLU A 175 -15.54 -29.77 -2.75
C GLU A 175 -14.79 -31.09 -2.57
N THR A 176 -13.46 -31.03 -2.47
CA THR A 176 -12.60 -32.18 -2.20
C THR A 176 -12.86 -32.81 -0.82
N ILE A 177 -12.95 -31.97 0.21
CA ILE A 177 -13.26 -32.44 1.58
C ILE A 177 -14.65 -33.06 1.63
N ARG A 178 -15.66 -32.46 1.00
CA ARG A 178 -17.01 -32.96 0.94
C ARG A 178 -17.10 -34.33 0.19
N ARG A 179 -16.26 -34.53 -0.81
CA ARG A 179 -16.17 -35.75 -1.57
C ARG A 179 -15.55 -36.86 -0.73
N ASN A 180 -14.45 -36.57 -0.01
CA ASN A 180 -13.76 -37.58 0.81
C ASN A 180 -14.56 -37.97 2.05
N THR A 181 -15.28 -37.05 2.69
CA THR A 181 -16.14 -37.38 3.84
C THR A 181 -17.39 -38.21 3.46
N LYS A 182 -17.78 -38.25 2.18
CA LYS A 182 -18.89 -39.11 1.70
C LYS A 182 -18.52 -40.57 1.56
N TRP A 183 -17.25 -40.94 1.59
CA TRP A 183 -16.77 -42.30 1.46
C TRP A 183 -16.49 -43.01 2.80
N GLU A 184 -16.61 -42.25 3.92
CA GLU A 184 -16.38 -42.79 5.28
C GLU A 184 -17.70 -43.09 6.03
N ILE A 185 -18.84 -43.05 5.36
CA ILE A 185 -20.16 -43.48 5.86
C ILE A 185 -20.70 -44.61 4.95
#